data_b305fd187ba6473e5dcc0b84fa9b1030
#
_entry.id   b305fd187ba6473e5dcc0b84fa9b1030
#
_cell.length_a   1.000
_cell.length_b   1.000
_cell.length_c   1.000
_cell.angle_alpha   90.00
_cell.angle_beta   90.00
_cell.angle_gamma   90.00
#
_symmetry.space_group_name_H-M   'P 1'
#
loop_
_entity.id
_entity.type
_entity.pdbx_description
1 polymer ?
#
loop_
_entity_poly.entity_id
_entity_poly.type
_entity_poly.pdbx_seq_one_letter_code
_entity_poly.pdbx_strand_id
1 'polypeptide(L)' 'MKMTMQEIAKIAGVGKSTVSRYFNGGYVKEETKEKIKRVTEKFN' A
#
# COMPACT_ATOMS: atom_id res chain seq x y z
N MET A 1 9.53 5.75 11.48
CA MET A 1 8.36 5.13 12.07
C MET A 1 7.73 4.14 11.12
N LYS A 2 7.45 2.96 11.60
CA LYS A 2 6.87 1.91 10.75
C LYS A 2 5.36 2.03 10.66
N MET A 3 4.84 1.89 9.47
CA MET A 3 3.41 1.86 9.27
C MET A 3 2.95 0.42 9.10
N THR A 4 1.78 0.12 9.65
CA THR A 4 1.18 -1.19 9.43
C THR A 4 0.50 -1.20 8.07
N MET A 5 0.22 -2.40 7.57
CA MET A 5 -0.50 -2.51 6.30
C MET A 5 -1.86 -1.83 6.38
N GLN A 6 -2.49 -1.91 7.54
CA GLN A 6 -3.78 -1.30 7.76
C GLN A 6 -3.69 0.22 7.62
N GLU A 7 -2.66 0.81 8.17
CA GLU A 7 -2.46 2.25 8.06
C GLU A 7 -2.17 2.68 6.64
N ILE A 8 -1.34 1.91 5.95
CA ILE A 8 -1.03 2.19 4.55
C ILE A 8 -2.31 2.13 3.72
N ALA A 9 -3.12 1.10 3.95
CA ALA A 9 -4.37 0.94 3.22
C ALA A 9 -5.30 2.12 3.45
N LYS A 10 -5.38 2.58 4.69
CA LYS A 10 -6.25 3.69 5.04
C LYS A 10 -5.81 4.97 4.37
N ILE A 11 -4.52 5.27 4.40
CA ILE A 11 -3.99 6.50 3.80
C ILE A 11 -4.05 6.44 2.29
N ALA A 12 -3.72 5.30 1.72
CA ALA A 12 -3.74 5.13 0.26
C ALA A 12 -5.17 5.01 -0.28
N GLY A 13 -6.13 4.75 0.59
CA GLY A 13 -7.51 4.61 0.15
C GLY A 13 -7.79 3.30 -0.55
N VAL A 14 -7.10 2.24 -0.16
CA VAL A 14 -7.28 0.92 -0.77
C VAL A 14 -7.55 -0.11 0.31
N GLY A 15 -7.89 -1.33 -0.09
CA GLY A 15 -8.15 -2.38 0.85
C GLY A 15 -6.87 -2.95 1.45
N LYS A 16 -6.98 -3.47 2.67
CA LYS A 16 -5.85 -4.09 3.34
C LYS A 16 -5.31 -5.28 2.53
N SER A 17 -6.22 -6.06 1.93
CA SER A 17 -5.83 -7.19 1.13
C SER A 17 -5.02 -6.76 -0.10
N THR A 18 -5.34 -5.58 -0.64
CA THR A 18 -4.61 -5.04 -1.77
C THR A 18 -3.18 -4.69 -1.36
N VAL A 19 -3.03 -4.09 -0.19
CA VAL A 19 -1.70 -3.76 0.33
C VAL A 19 -0.90 -5.03 0.55
N SER A 20 -1.55 -6.06 1.10
CA SER A 20 -0.89 -7.34 1.33
C SER A 20 -0.39 -7.94 0.01
N ARG A 21 -1.21 -7.87 -1.03
CA ARG A 21 -0.82 -8.36 -2.35
C ARG A 21 0.40 -7.61 -2.88
N TYR A 22 0.41 -6.32 -2.68
CA TYR A 22 1.52 -5.49 -3.15
C TYR A 22 2.84 -5.96 -2.53
N PHE A 23 2.84 -6.19 -1.23
CA PHE A 23 4.06 -6.59 -0.54
C PHE A 23 4.43 -8.05 -0.75
N ASN A 24 3.46 -8.88 -1.13
CA ASN A 24 3.72 -10.29 -1.39
C ASN A 24 3.99 -10.60 -2.86
N GLY A 25 4.07 -9.56 -3.68
CA GLY A 25 4.36 -9.75 -5.09
C GLY A 25 3.16 -10.17 -5.92
N GLY A 26 1.96 -10.03 -5.38
CA GLY A 26 0.76 -10.35 -6.13
C GLY A 26 0.39 -9.25 -7.11
N TYR A 27 -0.60 -9.51 -7.95
CA TYR A 27 -1.03 -8.53 -8.93
C TYR A 27 -1.75 -7.36 -8.28
N VAL A 28 -1.35 -6.16 -8.64
CA VAL A 28 -1.98 -4.92 -8.18
C VAL A 28 -1.99 -3.98 -9.38
N LYS A 29 -3.10 -3.30 -9.57
CA LYS A 29 -3.22 -2.34 -10.67
C LYS A 29 -2.14 -1.27 -10.54
N GLU A 30 -1.69 -0.79 -11.69
CA GLU A 30 -0.66 0.23 -11.77
C GLU A 30 -1.02 1.44 -10.91
N GLU A 31 -2.26 1.89 -11.04
CA GLU A 31 -2.77 3.03 -10.32
C GLU A 31 -2.71 2.81 -8.79
N THR A 32 -3.15 1.65 -8.36
CA THR A 32 -3.15 1.30 -6.95
C THR A 32 -1.73 1.13 -6.42
N LYS A 33 -0.88 0.52 -7.24
CA LYS A 33 0.51 0.32 -6.89
C LYS A 33 1.21 1.65 -6.61
N GLU A 34 0.92 2.65 -7.43
CA GLU A 34 1.51 3.97 -7.25
C GLU A 34 1.05 4.63 -5.97
N LYS A 35 -0.22 4.45 -5.64
CA LYS A 35 -0.75 5.01 -4.40
C LYS A 35 -0.06 4.44 -3.18
N ILE A 36 0.11 3.12 -3.17
CA ILE A 36 0.77 2.44 -2.07
C ILE A 36 2.24 2.86 -2.00
N LYS A 37 2.88 2.93 -3.16
CA LYS A 37 4.28 3.31 -3.23
C LYS A 37 4.51 4.71 -2.67
N ARG A 38 3.65 5.65 -3.02
CA ARG A 38 3.77 7.02 -2.52
C ARG A 38 3.64 7.09 -1.00
N VAL A 39 2.70 6.33 -0.46
CA VAL A 39 2.49 6.31 0.98
C VAL A 39 3.72 5.75 1.69
N THR A 40 4.25 4.65 1.19
CA THR A 40 5.41 4.02 1.83
C THR A 40 6.65 4.91 1.71
N GLU A 41 6.80 5.60 0.60
CA GLU A 41 7.96 6.48 0.42
C GLU A 41 7.85 7.73 1.30
N LYS A 42 6.64 8.25 1.43
CA LYS A 42 6.44 9.47 2.19
C LYS A 42 6.59 9.26 3.70
N PHE A 43 6.12 8.15 4.19
CA PHE A 43 6.06 7.91 5.63
C PHE A 43 7.08 6.90 6.13
N ASN A 44 7.88 6.37 5.25
CA ASN A 44 8.90 5.43 5.66
C ASN A 44 10.30 6.08 5.63
#